data_854c934866c5574aa3e1b4821ec0eaa8
#
_entry.id   854c934866c5574aa3e1b4821ec0eaa8
#
_cell.length_a   1.000
_cell.length_b   1.000
_cell.length_c   1.000
_cell.angle_alpha   90.00
_cell.angle_beta   90.00
_cell.angle_gamma   90.00
#
_symmetry.space_group_name_H-M   'P 1'
#
loop_
_entity.id
_entity.type
_entity.pdbx_description
1 polymer ?
#
loop_
_entity_poly.entity_id
_entity_poly.type
_entity_poly.pdbx_seq_one_letter_code
_entity_poly.pdbx_strand_id
1 'polypeptide(L)'
;MTPLNNLDRRPVRLAIPLLLAAELCIAAPLVVAQNTPAQSSTPQNTPGQSAPAATLHVDVKVVTMAVTVRDKHGAIVPNLTKDDFTLQDDNHPQAIKYFNHDTNLPLTMGLLVDTSMSQRNALDDERTASDHFLDQMLTTDKDRAFLIQFDREVDLLADPTSNKQALRKSIDQLGAPQFSNASNNGSSGDDSGQGSGGRRMGGGGTMLYDAIYLASDELMSKEKGRKALIVLTDGVDRGSKETLHTAIEAAQRADTVVYAIYFKGEEQHNNSGGFPGGRRGGMGGGWPGGGYPGGYPGGGGGYPGGRGGQRPEKSSVDGKKVLEQICGETGGHMFEVSKKENTDQIYTTIAEELRSQYILGYTPDKSVADSGGYHRITLTANKKDLYVQTRQGYYAAD
;
A
#
# COMPACT_ATOMS: atom_id res chain seq x y z
N MET A 1 -53.55 16.12 -30.31
CA MET A 1 -54.61 16.43 -29.35
C MET A 1 -54.10 16.14 -27.97
N THR A 2 -53.88 17.24 -27.31
CA THR A 2 -53.88 17.60 -25.90
C THR A 2 -52.76 17.14 -24.99
N PRO A 3 -52.42 18.02 -24.07
CA PRO A 3 -51.06 18.41 -23.75
C PRO A 3 -50.69 18.19 -22.25
N LEU A 4 -49.40 18.38 -21.98
CA LEU A 4 -48.81 18.99 -20.78
C LEU A 4 -49.40 18.65 -19.40
N ASN A 5 -48.53 18.16 -18.53
CA ASN A 5 -48.53 18.63 -17.15
C ASN A 5 -47.11 18.86 -16.61
N ASN A 6 -46.84 20.14 -16.44
CA ASN A 6 -45.71 20.77 -15.78
C ASN A 6 -45.91 20.60 -14.27
N LEU A 7 -45.00 19.98 -13.55
CA LEU A 7 -44.98 19.98 -12.08
C LEU A 7 -43.76 20.77 -11.59
N ASP A 8 -44.14 21.95 -11.16
CA ASP A 8 -43.44 23.00 -10.43
C ASP A 8 -42.67 22.44 -9.23
N ARG A 9 -41.34 22.53 -9.26
CA ARG A 9 -40.46 22.22 -8.10
C ARG A 9 -40.06 23.51 -7.41
N ARG A 10 -40.78 23.83 -6.32
CA ARG A 10 -40.37 24.92 -5.41
C ARG A 10 -39.21 24.43 -4.48
N PRO A 11 -38.21 25.27 -4.22
CA PRO A 11 -37.15 24.92 -3.28
C PRO A 11 -37.63 25.13 -1.84
N VAL A 12 -37.44 24.10 -1.02
CA VAL A 12 -37.66 24.16 0.44
C VAL A 12 -36.50 24.92 1.06
N ARG A 13 -36.78 26.11 1.59
CA ARG A 13 -35.85 26.87 2.44
C ARG A 13 -35.96 26.35 3.88
N LEU A 14 -34.90 25.76 4.38
CA LEU A 14 -34.75 25.39 5.79
C LEU A 14 -34.33 26.63 6.58
N ALA A 15 -35.17 27.08 7.48
CA ALA A 15 -34.89 28.16 8.42
C ALA A 15 -34.16 27.60 9.65
N ILE A 16 -33.01 28.18 9.97
CA ILE A 16 -32.26 27.92 11.20
C ILE A 16 -32.75 28.86 12.29
N PRO A 17 -33.18 28.39 13.46
CA PRO A 17 -33.53 29.28 14.57
C PRO A 17 -32.22 29.70 15.32
N LEU A 18 -32.03 30.99 15.42
CA LEU A 18 -31.06 31.70 16.22
C LEU A 18 -31.46 31.61 17.70
N LEU A 19 -30.67 30.90 18.53
CA LEU A 19 -30.87 30.88 20.00
C LEU A 19 -30.05 32.00 20.64
N LEU A 20 -30.77 32.92 21.23
CA LEU A 20 -30.29 34.03 22.04
C LEU A 20 -29.72 33.48 23.36
N ALA A 21 -28.48 33.82 23.68
CA ALA A 21 -27.88 33.60 25.01
C ALA A 21 -28.31 34.74 25.92
N ALA A 22 -28.99 34.41 27.01
CA ALA A 22 -29.29 35.34 28.12
C ALA A 22 -28.22 35.20 29.19
N GLU A 23 -27.51 36.30 29.43
CA GLU A 23 -26.58 36.44 30.57
C GLU A 23 -27.37 36.55 31.84
N LEU A 24 -27.10 35.71 32.84
CA LEU A 24 -27.64 35.80 34.19
C LEU A 24 -26.53 36.17 35.15
N CYS A 25 -26.50 37.45 35.55
CA CYS A 25 -25.67 37.94 36.65
C CYS A 25 -26.21 37.41 38.01
N ILE A 26 -25.39 36.62 38.72
CA ILE A 26 -25.70 36.22 40.09
C ILE A 26 -24.76 37.00 41.04
N ALA A 27 -25.38 37.88 41.82
CA ALA A 27 -24.74 38.62 42.91
C ALA A 27 -24.43 37.71 44.10
N ALA A 28 -23.24 37.79 44.64
CA ALA A 28 -22.83 37.12 45.89
C ALA A 28 -23.33 37.86 47.14
N PRO A 29 -23.88 37.18 48.14
CA PRO A 29 -24.13 37.80 49.46
C PRO A 29 -22.94 37.66 50.36
N LEU A 30 -22.59 38.77 51.00
CA LEU A 30 -21.62 38.91 52.10
C LEU A 30 -22.16 38.18 53.36
N VAL A 31 -21.46 37.16 53.84
CA VAL A 31 -21.79 36.55 55.17
C VAL A 31 -20.90 37.11 56.25
N VAL A 32 -21.54 37.77 57.20
CA VAL A 32 -20.96 38.28 58.47
C VAL A 32 -20.76 37.08 59.39
N ALA A 33 -19.55 36.93 59.92
CA ALA A 33 -19.23 35.92 60.93
C ALA A 33 -19.76 36.36 62.30
N GLN A 34 -20.61 35.52 62.90
CA GLN A 34 -20.95 35.64 64.38
C GLN A 34 -20.35 34.45 65.12
N ASN A 35 -19.51 34.76 66.06
CA ASN A 35 -18.94 33.86 67.07
C ASN A 35 -20.01 33.37 68.06
N THR A 36 -20.16 32.05 68.19
CA THR A 36 -20.88 31.46 69.37
C THR A 36 -20.10 30.25 69.90
N PRO A 37 -20.13 30.00 71.21
CA PRO A 37 -19.13 29.17 71.87
C PRO A 37 -19.42 27.65 71.76
N ALA A 38 -18.35 26.89 71.93
CA ALA A 38 -18.26 25.44 71.84
C ALA A 38 -19.23 24.70 72.76
N GLN A 39 -20.02 23.79 72.18
CA GLN A 39 -20.60 22.69 72.92
C GLN A 39 -19.95 21.38 72.43
N SER A 40 -19.40 20.61 73.36
CA SER A 40 -18.85 19.30 73.24
C SER A 40 -19.97 18.30 72.86
N SER A 41 -19.91 17.71 71.69
CA SER A 41 -20.74 16.58 71.30
C SER A 41 -19.86 15.40 70.94
N THR A 42 -20.16 14.29 71.53
CA THR A 42 -19.68 12.92 71.37
C THR A 42 -19.56 12.48 69.88
N PRO A 43 -18.54 11.69 69.42
CA PRO A 43 -18.45 11.26 68.08
C PRO A 43 -19.53 10.22 67.76
N GLN A 44 -20.49 10.58 66.91
CA GLN A 44 -21.36 9.60 66.25
C GLN A 44 -20.57 8.95 65.11
N ASN A 45 -20.44 7.64 65.22
CA ASN A 45 -19.96 6.76 64.16
C ASN A 45 -20.92 6.86 62.94
N THR A 46 -20.52 7.58 61.91
CA THR A 46 -21.17 7.55 60.60
C THR A 46 -20.67 6.33 59.87
N PRO A 47 -21.56 5.47 59.30
CA PRO A 47 -21.12 4.33 58.49
C PRO A 47 -20.35 4.86 57.27
N GLY A 48 -19.19 4.26 57.02
CA GLY A 48 -18.24 4.69 56.01
C GLY A 48 -18.88 4.85 54.63
N GLN A 49 -18.75 6.02 54.04
CA GLN A 49 -18.83 6.24 52.62
C GLN A 49 -17.71 5.42 51.98
N SER A 50 -18.08 4.33 51.35
CA SER A 50 -17.18 3.58 50.43
C SER A 50 -16.71 4.56 49.37
N ALA A 51 -15.41 4.79 49.34
CA ALA A 51 -14.78 5.52 48.23
C ALA A 51 -15.21 4.88 46.89
N PRO A 52 -15.51 5.66 45.86
CA PRO A 52 -15.83 5.10 44.57
C PRO A 52 -14.67 4.19 44.11
N ALA A 53 -14.99 2.95 43.77
CA ALA A 53 -14.04 2.02 43.25
C ALA A 53 -13.37 2.68 42.03
N ALA A 54 -12.08 2.91 42.09
CA ALA A 54 -11.31 3.39 40.94
C ALA A 54 -11.44 2.32 39.83
N THR A 55 -12.21 2.65 38.80
CA THR A 55 -12.28 1.81 37.59
C THR A 55 -10.95 1.95 36.86
N LEU A 56 -10.08 0.98 37.04
CA LEU A 56 -8.85 0.91 36.30
C LEU A 56 -9.22 0.56 34.83
N HIS A 57 -9.20 1.53 33.95
CA HIS A 57 -9.23 1.29 32.52
C HIS A 57 -7.86 0.75 32.12
N VAL A 58 -7.74 -0.56 32.01
CA VAL A 58 -6.57 -1.21 31.39
C VAL A 58 -6.84 -1.24 29.89
N ASP A 59 -6.13 -0.42 29.16
CA ASP A 59 -6.15 -0.47 27.69
C ASP A 59 -5.37 -1.72 27.26
N VAL A 60 -6.08 -2.77 26.92
CA VAL A 60 -5.48 -4.06 26.54
C VAL A 60 -5.26 -4.03 25.04
N LYS A 61 -4.02 -3.80 24.61
CA LYS A 61 -3.63 -3.91 23.20
C LYS A 61 -3.77 -5.36 22.74
N VAL A 62 -4.65 -5.64 21.80
CA VAL A 62 -4.83 -6.96 21.19
C VAL A 62 -4.11 -6.97 19.86
N VAL A 63 -3.20 -7.92 19.67
CA VAL A 63 -2.55 -8.18 18.39
C VAL A 63 -3.40 -9.18 17.62
N THR A 64 -3.89 -8.78 16.45
CA THR A 64 -4.69 -9.62 15.54
C THR A 64 -3.87 -10.04 14.33
N MET A 65 -4.16 -11.19 13.75
CA MET A 65 -3.51 -11.68 12.55
C MET A 65 -4.47 -12.49 11.69
N ALA A 66 -4.40 -12.29 10.38
CA ALA A 66 -5.03 -13.13 9.39
C ALA A 66 -4.12 -14.34 9.13
N VAL A 67 -4.71 -15.53 9.09
CA VAL A 67 -3.98 -16.79 8.96
C VAL A 67 -4.62 -17.65 7.88
N THR A 68 -3.83 -18.05 6.89
CA THR A 68 -4.20 -19.04 5.88
C THR A 68 -3.46 -20.35 6.21
N VAL A 69 -4.16 -21.47 6.16
CA VAL A 69 -3.55 -22.80 6.37
C VAL A 69 -3.78 -23.66 5.14
N ARG A 70 -2.70 -24.27 4.65
CA ARG A 70 -2.71 -25.16 3.49
C ARG A 70 -2.15 -26.54 3.89
N ASP A 71 -2.64 -27.56 3.22
CA ASP A 71 -2.03 -28.89 3.29
C ASP A 71 -0.81 -29.00 2.36
N LYS A 72 -0.16 -30.15 2.35
CA LYS A 72 0.98 -30.46 1.47
C LYS A 72 0.66 -30.45 -0.03
N HIS A 73 -0.60 -30.44 -0.40
CA HIS A 73 -1.06 -30.35 -1.79
C HIS A 73 -1.44 -28.91 -2.18
N GLY A 74 -1.32 -27.95 -1.25
CA GLY A 74 -1.68 -26.57 -1.43
C GLY A 74 -3.17 -26.26 -1.21
N ALA A 75 -3.98 -27.28 -0.84
CA ALA A 75 -5.40 -27.07 -0.56
C ALA A 75 -5.61 -26.35 0.78
N ILE A 76 -6.57 -25.42 0.80
CA ILE A 76 -6.91 -24.67 2.03
C ILE A 76 -7.60 -25.60 3.02
N VAL A 77 -7.22 -25.48 4.30
CA VAL A 77 -7.76 -26.29 5.40
C VAL A 77 -8.66 -25.43 6.29
N PRO A 78 -10.00 -25.49 6.13
CA PRO A 78 -10.92 -24.56 6.79
C PRO A 78 -11.43 -25.00 8.17
N ASN A 79 -11.10 -26.20 8.67
CA ASN A 79 -11.73 -26.81 9.84
C ASN A 79 -10.76 -26.97 11.02
N LEU A 80 -9.94 -25.96 11.30
CA LEU A 80 -9.04 -25.93 12.43
C LEU A 80 -9.66 -25.17 13.60
N THR A 81 -9.19 -25.46 14.80
CA THR A 81 -9.54 -24.80 16.05
C THR A 81 -8.32 -24.08 16.62
N LYS A 82 -8.51 -23.23 17.62
CA LYS A 82 -7.38 -22.52 18.28
C LYS A 82 -6.34 -23.48 18.86
N ASP A 83 -6.79 -24.70 19.27
CA ASP A 83 -5.93 -25.70 19.93
C ASP A 83 -5.02 -26.42 18.90
N ASP A 84 -5.30 -26.26 17.61
CA ASP A 84 -4.45 -26.75 16.53
C ASP A 84 -3.23 -25.85 16.25
N PHE A 85 -3.07 -24.74 16.99
CA PHE A 85 -2.01 -23.77 16.77
C PHE A 85 -1.13 -23.57 18.00
N THR A 86 0.14 -23.30 17.76
CA THR A 86 1.11 -22.83 18.76
C THR A 86 1.62 -21.46 18.34
N LEU A 87 1.46 -20.46 19.22
CA LEU A 87 1.83 -19.07 18.99
C LEU A 87 3.00 -18.67 19.89
N GLN A 88 3.97 -17.98 19.31
CA GLN A 88 5.07 -17.33 20.03
C GLN A 88 5.21 -15.89 19.55
N ASP A 89 5.53 -14.99 20.47
CA ASP A 89 5.88 -13.60 20.27
C ASP A 89 7.29 -13.40 20.83
N ASP A 90 8.27 -13.00 19.98
CA ASP A 90 9.69 -12.94 20.31
C ASP A 90 10.22 -14.21 21.01
N ASN A 91 9.78 -15.37 20.52
CA ASN A 91 10.05 -16.70 21.08
C ASN A 91 9.42 -16.96 22.47
N HIS A 92 8.55 -16.09 22.98
CA HIS A 92 7.78 -16.31 24.20
C HIS A 92 6.42 -16.92 23.84
N PRO A 93 6.05 -18.10 24.41
CA PRO A 93 4.75 -18.69 24.14
C PRO A 93 3.61 -17.77 24.55
N GLN A 94 2.62 -17.62 23.68
CA GLN A 94 1.44 -16.78 23.90
C GLN A 94 0.15 -17.58 23.78
N ALA A 95 -0.84 -17.24 24.61
CA ALA A 95 -2.14 -17.89 24.54
C ALA A 95 -3.05 -17.19 23.52
N ILE A 96 -3.58 -17.92 22.55
CA ILE A 96 -4.58 -17.43 21.60
C ILE A 96 -5.89 -17.19 22.38
N LYS A 97 -6.29 -15.92 22.50
CA LYS A 97 -7.52 -15.50 23.21
C LYS A 97 -8.72 -15.38 22.29
N TYR A 98 -8.47 -14.94 21.06
CA TYR A 98 -9.49 -14.74 20.04
C TYR A 98 -9.20 -15.66 18.86
N PHE A 99 -10.22 -16.37 18.42
CA PHE A 99 -10.15 -17.25 17.26
C PHE A 99 -11.50 -17.16 16.53
N ASN A 100 -11.46 -16.72 15.30
CA ASN A 100 -12.65 -16.59 14.47
C ASN A 100 -12.36 -17.08 13.05
N HIS A 101 -13.32 -17.80 12.48
CA HIS A 101 -13.35 -18.20 11.09
C HIS A 101 -14.66 -17.71 10.44
N ASP A 102 -15.05 -16.46 10.72
CA ASP A 102 -16.26 -15.87 10.17
C ASP A 102 -15.96 -15.25 8.80
N THR A 103 -16.49 -15.86 7.77
CA THR A 103 -16.39 -15.39 6.38
C THR A 103 -17.21 -14.13 6.11
N ASN A 104 -18.09 -13.71 7.04
CA ASN A 104 -18.97 -12.55 6.90
C ASN A 104 -18.37 -11.25 7.44
N LEU A 105 -17.13 -11.27 7.93
CA LEU A 105 -16.44 -10.04 8.32
C LEU A 105 -16.25 -9.13 7.09
N PRO A 106 -16.51 -7.81 7.23
CA PRO A 106 -16.25 -6.86 6.15
C PRO A 106 -14.82 -7.01 5.60
N LEU A 107 -14.70 -6.95 4.29
CA LEU A 107 -13.42 -7.01 3.61
C LEU A 107 -13.20 -5.71 2.82
N THR A 108 -12.10 -5.02 3.10
CA THR A 108 -11.64 -3.90 2.27
C THR A 108 -10.42 -4.34 1.45
N MET A 109 -10.51 -4.13 0.14
CA MET A 109 -9.46 -4.50 -0.82
C MET A 109 -8.94 -3.28 -1.54
N GLY A 110 -7.61 -3.21 -1.72
CA GLY A 110 -6.97 -2.24 -2.62
C GLY A 110 -6.38 -2.97 -3.82
N LEU A 111 -6.77 -2.58 -5.03
CA LEU A 111 -6.06 -2.96 -6.24
C LEU A 111 -5.04 -1.87 -6.56
N LEU A 112 -3.76 -2.26 -6.65
CA LEU A 112 -2.65 -1.41 -7.01
C LEU A 112 -2.08 -1.91 -8.33
N VAL A 113 -2.26 -1.14 -9.40
CA VAL A 113 -1.91 -1.56 -10.77
C VAL A 113 -0.73 -0.74 -11.27
N ASP A 114 0.33 -1.43 -11.63
CA ASP A 114 1.52 -0.86 -12.26
C ASP A 114 1.22 -0.52 -13.73
N THR A 115 1.16 0.75 -14.07
CA THR A 115 0.90 1.23 -15.43
C THR A 115 2.18 1.70 -16.13
N SER A 116 3.34 1.36 -15.60
CA SER A 116 4.63 1.69 -16.19
C SER A 116 4.82 1.04 -17.57
N MET A 117 5.81 1.51 -18.30
CA MET A 117 6.02 1.05 -19.69
C MET A 117 6.29 -0.45 -19.82
N SER A 118 6.84 -1.10 -18.79
CA SER A 118 7.10 -2.56 -18.77
C SER A 118 5.81 -3.38 -18.70
N GLN A 119 4.69 -2.79 -18.21
CA GLN A 119 3.43 -3.48 -17.98
C GLN A 119 2.37 -3.22 -19.08
N ARG A 120 2.63 -2.36 -20.06
CA ARG A 120 1.62 -1.93 -21.05
C ARG A 120 0.96 -3.08 -21.82
N ASN A 121 1.67 -4.15 -22.07
CA ASN A 121 1.14 -5.29 -22.82
C ASN A 121 0.22 -6.18 -21.97
N ALA A 122 0.34 -6.13 -20.64
CA ALA A 122 -0.50 -6.88 -19.71
C ALA A 122 -1.79 -6.13 -19.33
N LEU A 123 -1.85 -4.82 -19.55
CA LEU A 123 -2.87 -3.93 -19.00
C LEU A 123 -4.31 -4.29 -19.40
N ASP A 124 -4.53 -4.77 -20.62
CA ASP A 124 -5.89 -5.15 -21.07
C ASP A 124 -6.35 -6.46 -20.42
N ASP A 125 -5.45 -7.41 -20.23
CA ASP A 125 -5.73 -8.65 -19.48
C ASP A 125 -5.94 -8.34 -18.00
N GLU A 126 -5.15 -7.42 -17.45
CA GLU A 126 -5.29 -6.95 -16.05
C GLU A 126 -6.63 -6.28 -15.80
N ARG A 127 -7.12 -5.42 -16.71
CA ARG A 127 -8.44 -4.80 -16.60
C ARG A 127 -9.56 -5.83 -16.57
N THR A 128 -9.56 -6.77 -17.52
CA THR A 128 -10.57 -7.82 -17.63
C THR A 128 -10.59 -8.69 -16.36
N ALA A 129 -9.42 -9.14 -15.92
CA ALA A 129 -9.29 -9.98 -14.75
C ALA A 129 -9.67 -9.24 -13.46
N SER A 130 -9.34 -7.94 -13.34
CA SER A 130 -9.71 -7.09 -12.21
C SER A 130 -11.24 -6.92 -12.11
N ASP A 131 -11.94 -6.77 -13.23
CA ASP A 131 -13.41 -6.70 -13.25
C ASP A 131 -14.05 -7.99 -12.71
N HIS A 132 -13.58 -9.15 -13.18
CA HIS A 132 -14.05 -10.45 -12.70
C HIS A 132 -13.76 -10.63 -11.21
N PHE A 133 -12.58 -10.24 -10.75
CA PHE A 133 -12.20 -10.32 -9.35
C PHE A 133 -13.10 -9.48 -8.45
N LEU A 134 -13.38 -8.24 -8.83
CA LEU A 134 -14.30 -7.38 -8.08
C LEU A 134 -15.70 -7.98 -7.96
N ASP A 135 -16.18 -8.62 -9.03
CA ASP A 135 -17.48 -9.31 -9.00
C ASP A 135 -17.50 -10.48 -8.01
N GLN A 136 -16.40 -11.23 -7.93
CA GLN A 136 -16.27 -12.34 -7.02
C GLN A 136 -16.13 -11.88 -5.56
N MET A 137 -15.46 -10.77 -5.32
CA MET A 137 -15.08 -10.33 -3.98
C MET A 137 -16.10 -9.41 -3.31
N LEU A 138 -16.71 -8.51 -4.06
CA LEU A 138 -17.74 -7.61 -3.52
C LEU A 138 -19.09 -8.32 -3.46
N THR A 139 -19.26 -9.21 -2.50
CA THR A 139 -20.47 -10.03 -2.38
C THR A 139 -21.50 -9.47 -1.41
N THR A 140 -21.06 -8.60 -0.51
CA THR A 140 -21.93 -7.93 0.47
C THR A 140 -21.79 -6.41 0.37
N ASP A 141 -22.80 -5.68 0.83
CA ASP A 141 -22.75 -4.20 0.90
C ASP A 141 -21.69 -3.68 1.87
N LYS A 142 -21.11 -4.58 2.67
CA LYS A 142 -20.05 -4.26 3.63
C LYS A 142 -18.65 -4.37 3.02
N ASP A 143 -18.53 -5.11 1.91
CA ASP A 143 -17.25 -5.28 1.22
C ASP A 143 -16.98 -4.01 0.40
N ARG A 144 -15.74 -3.56 0.42
CA ARG A 144 -15.29 -2.33 -0.26
C ARG A 144 -14.04 -2.60 -1.06
N ALA A 145 -13.88 -1.88 -2.15
CA ALA A 145 -12.62 -1.86 -2.89
C ALA A 145 -12.25 -0.43 -3.27
N PHE A 146 -10.97 -0.19 -3.45
CA PHE A 146 -10.43 1.02 -4.06
C PHE A 146 -9.41 0.65 -5.13
N LEU A 147 -9.10 1.61 -6.00
CA LEU A 147 -8.19 1.40 -7.12
C LEU A 147 -7.12 2.49 -7.15
N ILE A 148 -5.87 2.07 -7.16
CA ILE A 148 -4.70 2.91 -7.35
C ILE A 148 -3.99 2.44 -8.62
N GLN A 149 -3.59 3.38 -9.48
CA GLN A 149 -2.56 3.14 -10.48
C GLN A 149 -1.26 3.81 -10.06
N PHE A 150 -0.15 3.22 -10.46
CA PHE A 150 1.15 3.81 -10.18
C PHE A 150 2.13 3.58 -11.33
N ASP A 151 2.84 4.64 -11.67
CA ASP A 151 4.03 4.65 -12.53
C ASP A 151 5.05 5.64 -11.97
N ARG A 152 5.14 6.85 -12.53
CA ARG A 152 5.94 7.98 -12.02
C ARG A 152 5.24 8.76 -10.91
N GLU A 153 3.95 8.57 -10.77
CA GLU A 153 3.06 9.15 -9.78
C GLU A 153 2.15 8.04 -9.24
N VAL A 154 1.59 8.26 -8.09
CA VAL A 154 0.61 7.36 -7.48
C VAL A 154 -0.74 8.06 -7.51
N ASP A 155 -1.68 7.49 -8.29
CA ASP A 155 -3.00 8.08 -8.50
C ASP A 155 -4.09 7.20 -7.89
N LEU A 156 -4.93 7.76 -7.02
CA LEU A 156 -6.14 7.13 -6.54
C LEU A 156 -7.27 7.32 -7.55
N LEU A 157 -7.63 6.26 -8.27
CA LEU A 157 -8.68 6.29 -9.31
C LEU A 157 -10.08 6.07 -8.73
N ALA A 158 -10.20 5.35 -7.64
CA ALA A 158 -11.45 5.14 -6.92
C ALA A 158 -11.20 5.06 -5.42
N ASP A 159 -11.93 5.86 -4.65
CA ASP A 159 -12.01 5.77 -3.19
C ASP A 159 -12.63 4.43 -2.74
N PRO A 160 -12.39 3.98 -1.48
CA PRO A 160 -13.01 2.78 -0.94
C PRO A 160 -14.54 2.81 -1.07
N THR A 161 -15.09 1.91 -1.89
CA THR A 161 -16.52 1.86 -2.22
C THR A 161 -17.01 0.43 -2.44
N SER A 162 -18.30 0.17 -2.19
CA SER A 162 -19.00 -1.06 -2.59
C SER A 162 -19.67 -0.94 -3.97
N ASN A 163 -19.58 0.22 -4.61
CA ASN A 163 -20.21 0.46 -5.91
C ASN A 163 -19.37 -0.12 -7.06
N LYS A 164 -19.74 -1.32 -7.51
CA LYS A 164 -19.06 -2.02 -8.60
C LYS A 164 -19.01 -1.23 -9.90
N GLN A 165 -20.06 -0.45 -10.22
CA GLN A 165 -20.08 0.35 -11.47
C GLN A 165 -19.06 1.48 -11.43
N ALA A 166 -18.89 2.12 -10.26
CA ALA A 166 -17.86 3.14 -10.08
C ALA A 166 -16.46 2.54 -10.24
N LEU A 167 -16.22 1.38 -9.64
CA LEU A 167 -14.93 0.67 -9.73
C LEU A 167 -14.62 0.26 -11.17
N ARG A 168 -15.58 -0.34 -11.89
CA ARG A 168 -15.41 -0.70 -13.32
C ARG A 168 -15.04 0.51 -14.17
N LYS A 169 -15.75 1.63 -13.97
CA LYS A 169 -15.42 2.87 -14.67
C LYS A 169 -13.99 3.34 -14.39
N SER A 170 -13.49 3.13 -13.19
CA SER A 170 -12.10 3.48 -12.83
C SER A 170 -11.10 2.49 -13.43
N ILE A 171 -11.44 1.19 -13.51
CA ILE A 171 -10.64 0.18 -14.20
C ILE A 171 -10.48 0.51 -15.69
N ASP A 172 -11.55 0.98 -16.35
CA ASP A 172 -11.49 1.42 -17.75
C ASP A 172 -10.53 2.61 -17.96
N GLN A 173 -10.24 3.37 -16.90
CA GLN A 173 -9.33 4.52 -16.92
C GLN A 173 -7.86 4.16 -16.63
N LEU A 174 -7.55 2.91 -16.28
CA LEU A 174 -6.18 2.48 -16.01
C LEU A 174 -5.26 2.79 -17.20
N GLY A 175 -4.09 3.36 -16.92
CA GLY A 175 -3.10 3.71 -17.93
C GLY A 175 -3.48 4.89 -18.84
N ALA A 176 -4.64 5.51 -18.64
CA ALA A 176 -4.97 6.76 -19.31
C ALA A 176 -4.09 7.90 -18.77
N PRO A 177 -3.54 8.77 -19.63
CA PRO A 177 -2.79 9.92 -19.15
C PRO A 177 -3.68 10.78 -18.27
N GLN A 178 -3.37 10.89 -17.00
CA GLN A 178 -4.00 11.86 -16.12
C GLN A 178 -3.43 13.22 -16.50
N PHE A 179 -4.15 13.97 -17.34
CA PHE A 179 -3.84 15.38 -17.51
C PHE A 179 -4.22 16.07 -16.20
N SER A 180 -3.25 16.24 -15.31
CA SER A 180 -3.40 17.20 -14.23
C SER A 180 -3.78 18.53 -14.88
N ASN A 181 -5.00 19.01 -14.63
CA ASN A 181 -5.44 20.35 -14.98
C ASN A 181 -4.66 21.39 -14.14
N ALA A 182 -3.34 21.36 -14.24
CA ALA A 182 -2.51 22.47 -13.83
C ALA A 182 -2.79 23.59 -14.83
N SER A 183 -3.64 24.49 -14.39
CA SER A 183 -4.05 25.76 -14.99
C SER A 183 -3.12 26.25 -16.09
N ASN A 184 -3.58 26.11 -17.32
CA ASN A 184 -3.01 26.78 -18.46
C ASN A 184 -3.36 28.26 -18.33
N ASN A 185 -2.64 29.00 -17.48
CA ASN A 185 -2.70 30.44 -17.47
C ASN A 185 -1.68 30.91 -18.50
N GLY A 186 -2.21 31.23 -19.67
CA GLY A 186 -1.43 31.66 -20.82
C GLY A 186 -0.53 32.85 -20.47
N SER A 187 0.71 32.73 -20.85
CA SER A 187 1.55 33.86 -21.16
C SER A 187 2.29 33.54 -22.46
N SER A 188 1.79 34.09 -23.54
CA SER A 188 2.50 34.25 -24.80
C SER A 188 3.69 35.16 -24.53
N GLY A 189 4.89 34.60 -24.50
CA GLY A 189 6.15 35.30 -24.43
C GLY A 189 7.09 34.69 -25.46
N ASP A 190 7.16 35.34 -26.59
CA ASP A 190 8.15 35.13 -27.65
C ASP A 190 9.54 35.45 -27.06
N ASP A 191 10.41 34.46 -26.88
CA ASP A 191 11.84 34.66 -26.71
C ASP A 191 12.65 33.52 -27.31
N SER A 192 13.25 33.84 -28.44
CA SER A 192 14.22 33.04 -29.16
C SER A 192 15.55 32.99 -28.39
N GLY A 193 15.69 32.04 -27.51
CA GLY A 193 16.92 31.72 -26.76
C GLY A 193 17.41 30.31 -27.05
N GLN A 194 18.41 30.21 -27.92
CA GLN A 194 19.15 29.00 -28.28
C GLN A 194 19.94 28.51 -27.06
N GLY A 195 19.30 27.68 -26.22
CA GLY A 195 19.91 26.98 -25.10
C GLY A 195 19.85 25.49 -25.36
N SER A 196 21.02 24.90 -25.64
CA SER A 196 21.26 23.46 -25.69
C SER A 196 21.00 22.84 -24.30
N GLY A 197 19.73 22.73 -23.94
CA GLY A 197 19.26 21.98 -22.77
C GLY A 197 19.06 20.51 -23.18
N GLY A 198 19.98 19.64 -22.79
CA GLY A 198 19.81 18.21 -22.95
C GLY A 198 18.45 17.79 -22.42
N ARG A 199 17.58 17.33 -23.31
CA ARG A 199 16.40 16.57 -22.95
C ARG A 199 16.90 15.35 -22.16
N ARG A 200 16.87 15.43 -20.84
CA ARG A 200 16.92 14.24 -20.02
C ARG A 200 15.72 13.40 -20.48
N MET A 201 15.98 12.43 -21.33
CA MET A 201 15.08 11.32 -21.55
C MET A 201 14.79 10.76 -20.16
N GLY A 202 13.63 11.12 -19.61
CA GLY A 202 13.19 10.66 -18.32
C GLY A 202 13.08 9.14 -18.38
N GLY A 203 14.02 8.46 -17.75
CA GLY A 203 13.88 7.04 -17.48
C GLY A 203 12.52 6.81 -16.81
N GLY A 204 11.76 5.84 -17.28
CA GLY A 204 10.48 5.47 -16.67
C GLY A 204 10.67 5.26 -15.18
N GLY A 205 9.83 5.88 -14.34
CA GLY A 205 9.76 5.64 -12.91
C GLY A 205 8.70 4.58 -12.62
N THR A 206 8.81 3.91 -11.49
CA THR A 206 7.76 3.05 -10.92
C THR A 206 7.80 3.24 -9.42
N MET A 207 6.73 3.79 -8.85
CA MET A 207 6.65 4.15 -7.43
C MET A 207 5.91 3.06 -6.63
N LEU A 208 6.45 1.84 -6.65
CA LEU A 208 5.85 0.67 -6.00
C LEU A 208 5.75 0.84 -4.48
N TYR A 209 6.83 1.28 -3.83
CA TYR A 209 6.84 1.40 -2.37
C TYR A 209 5.95 2.55 -1.90
N ASP A 210 5.95 3.67 -2.63
CA ASP A 210 5.05 4.80 -2.34
C ASP A 210 3.57 4.38 -2.48
N ALA A 211 3.24 3.57 -3.49
CA ALA A 211 1.88 3.08 -3.70
C ALA A 211 1.41 2.17 -2.55
N ILE A 212 2.24 1.24 -2.10
CA ILE A 212 1.93 0.35 -0.97
C ILE A 212 1.82 1.16 0.32
N TYR A 213 2.75 2.10 0.55
CA TYR A 213 2.75 2.97 1.72
C TYR A 213 1.46 3.80 1.80
N LEU A 214 1.14 4.56 0.75
CA LEU A 214 -0.05 5.41 0.69
C LEU A 214 -1.35 4.60 0.82
N ALA A 215 -1.44 3.45 0.15
CA ALA A 215 -2.59 2.55 0.28
C ALA A 215 -2.76 2.06 1.72
N SER A 216 -1.68 1.75 2.41
CA SER A 216 -1.70 1.22 3.78
C SER A 216 -1.97 2.31 4.81
N ASP A 217 -1.20 3.40 4.77
CA ASP A 217 -1.24 4.47 5.78
C ASP A 217 -2.48 5.37 5.62
N GLU A 218 -2.79 5.80 4.38
CA GLU A 218 -3.86 6.76 4.13
C GLU A 218 -5.25 6.13 3.95
N LEU A 219 -5.33 4.90 3.47
CA LEU A 219 -6.62 4.26 3.19
C LEU A 219 -6.89 3.10 4.15
N MET A 220 -6.05 2.06 4.18
CA MET A 220 -6.31 0.85 4.95
C MET A 220 -6.29 1.06 6.46
N SER A 221 -5.47 1.99 6.99
CA SER A 221 -5.43 2.33 8.42
C SER A 221 -6.78 2.82 8.95
N LYS A 222 -7.62 3.42 8.10
CA LYS A 222 -8.95 3.96 8.43
C LYS A 222 -10.07 2.93 8.33
N GLU A 223 -9.81 1.80 7.67
CA GLU A 223 -10.79 0.74 7.46
C GLU A 223 -10.77 -0.30 8.58
N LYS A 224 -11.93 -0.92 8.81
CA LYS A 224 -12.12 -1.95 9.83
C LYS A 224 -12.39 -3.31 9.18
N GLY A 225 -12.09 -4.38 9.90
CA GLY A 225 -12.31 -5.74 9.41
C GLY A 225 -11.09 -6.31 8.69
N ARG A 226 -11.31 -7.18 7.72
CA ARG A 226 -10.24 -7.78 6.92
C ARG A 226 -9.74 -6.80 5.87
N LYS A 227 -8.44 -6.75 5.67
CA LYS A 227 -7.79 -5.80 4.76
C LYS A 227 -6.76 -6.50 3.91
N ALA A 228 -6.82 -6.27 2.59
CA ALA A 228 -5.88 -6.85 1.65
C ALA A 228 -5.52 -5.86 0.54
N LEU A 229 -4.24 -5.81 0.17
CA LEU A 229 -3.76 -5.17 -1.05
C LEU A 229 -3.43 -6.24 -2.08
N ILE A 230 -3.82 -6.03 -3.31
CA ILE A 230 -3.44 -6.87 -4.45
C ILE A 230 -2.65 -5.99 -5.41
N VAL A 231 -1.37 -6.29 -5.57
CA VAL A 231 -0.41 -5.49 -6.33
C VAL A 231 -0.05 -6.22 -7.62
N LEU A 232 -0.31 -5.59 -8.76
CA LEU A 232 0.00 -6.11 -10.09
C LEU A 232 1.22 -5.36 -10.63
N THR A 233 2.38 -6.03 -10.75
CA THR A 233 3.64 -5.38 -11.12
C THR A 233 4.75 -6.37 -11.47
N ASP A 234 5.85 -5.91 -12.05
CA ASP A 234 7.12 -6.65 -12.16
C ASP A 234 8.01 -6.53 -10.90
N GLY A 235 7.56 -5.83 -9.89
CA GLY A 235 8.25 -5.67 -8.62
C GLY A 235 9.46 -4.74 -8.63
N VAL A 236 9.70 -4.04 -9.73
CA VAL A 236 10.86 -3.15 -9.86
C VAL A 236 10.49 -1.73 -9.46
N ASP A 237 10.98 -1.29 -8.30
CA ASP A 237 10.86 0.11 -7.89
C ASP A 237 11.96 0.98 -8.50
N ARG A 238 11.60 2.15 -9.02
CA ARG A 238 12.54 3.10 -9.66
C ARG A 238 12.25 4.56 -9.36
N GLY A 239 11.66 4.88 -8.26
CA GLY A 239 11.34 6.28 -8.02
C GLY A 239 10.68 6.62 -6.71
N SER A 240 10.31 5.63 -5.92
CA SER A 240 9.69 5.84 -4.61
C SER A 240 10.57 6.69 -3.70
N LYS A 241 9.92 7.53 -2.90
CA LYS A 241 10.53 8.23 -1.78
C LYS A 241 10.62 7.33 -0.57
N GLU A 242 9.63 6.49 -0.41
CA GLU A 242 9.57 5.48 0.63
C GLU A 242 10.52 4.31 0.31
N THR A 243 10.93 3.61 1.35
CA THR A 243 11.77 2.41 1.23
C THR A 243 10.89 1.15 1.26
N LEU A 244 11.44 0.03 0.82
CA LEU A 244 10.79 -1.27 0.97
C LEU A 244 10.36 -1.54 2.42
N HIS A 245 11.23 -1.18 3.38
CA HIS A 245 10.95 -1.38 4.80
C HIS A 245 9.78 -0.53 5.29
N THR A 246 9.75 0.77 4.96
CA THR A 246 8.65 1.67 5.36
C THR A 246 7.32 1.26 4.75
N ALA A 247 7.31 0.76 3.51
CA ALA A 247 6.10 0.25 2.86
C ALA A 247 5.56 -1.02 3.58
N ILE A 248 6.44 -1.96 3.93
CA ILE A 248 6.08 -3.16 4.70
C ILE A 248 5.58 -2.77 6.09
N GLU A 249 6.28 -1.89 6.78
CA GLU A 249 5.87 -1.38 8.09
C GLU A 249 4.47 -0.76 8.06
N ALA A 250 4.19 0.09 7.09
CA ALA A 250 2.87 0.71 6.93
C ALA A 250 1.76 -0.35 6.75
N ALA A 251 2.00 -1.38 5.92
CA ALA A 251 1.06 -2.48 5.74
C ALA A 251 0.84 -3.28 7.04
N GLN A 252 1.90 -3.56 7.79
CA GLN A 252 1.81 -4.27 9.07
C GLN A 252 1.10 -3.45 10.15
N ARG A 253 1.35 -2.13 10.25
CA ARG A 253 0.65 -1.23 11.18
C ARG A 253 -0.83 -1.09 10.83
N ALA A 254 -1.17 -1.17 9.55
CA ALA A 254 -2.54 -1.16 9.07
C ALA A 254 -3.24 -2.53 9.15
N ASP A 255 -2.62 -3.58 9.71
CA ASP A 255 -3.14 -4.96 9.69
C ASP A 255 -3.56 -5.43 8.29
N THR A 256 -2.78 -5.09 7.27
CA THR A 256 -3.10 -5.31 5.87
C THR A 256 -2.22 -6.41 5.27
N VAL A 257 -2.85 -7.43 4.71
CA VAL A 257 -2.16 -8.51 3.97
C VAL A 257 -1.88 -8.05 2.55
N VAL A 258 -0.66 -8.25 2.05
CA VAL A 258 -0.30 -7.89 0.67
C VAL A 258 -0.13 -9.12 -0.17
N TYR A 259 -0.92 -9.23 -1.24
CA TYR A 259 -0.76 -10.20 -2.31
C TYR A 259 -0.11 -9.52 -3.50
N ALA A 260 0.72 -10.24 -4.23
CA ALA A 260 1.30 -9.73 -5.46
C ALA A 260 1.01 -10.68 -6.63
N ILE A 261 0.67 -10.10 -7.78
CA ILE A 261 0.58 -10.78 -9.06
C ILE A 261 1.76 -10.29 -9.88
N TYR A 262 2.75 -11.17 -10.01
CA TYR A 262 3.98 -10.87 -10.71
C TYR A 262 3.83 -11.10 -12.21
N PHE A 263 3.97 -10.04 -12.98
CA PHE A 263 4.10 -10.08 -14.42
C PHE A 263 5.57 -9.93 -14.79
N LYS A 264 6.08 -10.86 -15.56
CA LYS A 264 7.46 -10.74 -16.06
C LYS A 264 7.52 -9.56 -17.03
N GLY A 265 8.12 -8.46 -16.60
CA GLY A 265 8.34 -7.28 -17.44
C GLY A 265 9.13 -7.65 -18.71
N GLU A 266 8.83 -7.00 -19.83
CA GLU A 266 9.66 -7.14 -21.03
C GLU A 266 11.06 -6.57 -20.73
N GLU A 267 12.06 -7.43 -20.72
CA GLU A 267 13.45 -6.98 -20.76
C GLU A 267 13.61 -6.16 -22.04
N GLN A 268 13.80 -4.85 -21.90
CA GLN A 268 14.24 -4.03 -23.03
C GLN A 268 15.59 -4.59 -23.47
N HIS A 269 15.54 -5.52 -24.40
CA HIS A 269 16.70 -5.89 -25.17
C HIS A 269 17.14 -4.61 -25.86
N ASN A 270 18.09 -3.89 -25.28
CA ASN A 270 18.90 -2.92 -25.96
C ASN A 270 19.64 -3.71 -27.05
N ASN A 271 18.91 -4.01 -28.10
CA ASN A 271 19.50 -4.44 -29.35
C ASN A 271 20.22 -3.19 -29.91
N SER A 272 21.33 -2.83 -29.30
CA SER A 272 22.35 -2.03 -29.95
C SER A 272 22.86 -2.89 -31.11
N GLY A 273 21.97 -3.15 -32.07
CA GLY A 273 22.29 -3.70 -33.37
C GLY A 273 23.40 -2.83 -33.93
N GLY A 274 24.60 -3.31 -33.79
CA GLY A 274 25.73 -2.77 -34.48
C GLY A 274 25.33 -2.66 -35.94
N PHE A 275 25.19 -1.44 -36.43
CA PHE A 275 25.10 -1.19 -37.83
C PHE A 275 26.28 -1.89 -38.50
N PRO A 276 26.08 -2.85 -39.41
CA PRO A 276 27.18 -3.39 -40.21
C PRO A 276 27.65 -2.19 -41.04
N GLY A 277 28.81 -1.64 -40.65
CA GLY A 277 29.45 -0.57 -41.39
C GLY A 277 29.59 -0.89 -42.84
N GLY A 278 28.70 -0.34 -43.66
CA GLY A 278 28.79 -0.38 -45.09
C GLY A 278 30.09 0.26 -45.54
N ARG A 279 31.04 -0.55 -45.94
CA ARG A 279 32.17 -0.14 -46.75
C ARG A 279 31.60 0.45 -48.04
N ARG A 280 31.49 1.77 -48.13
CA ARG A 280 31.35 2.45 -49.39
C ARG A 280 32.71 3.09 -49.72
N GLY A 281 33.38 2.46 -50.69
CA GLY A 281 34.54 2.97 -51.37
C GLY A 281 34.21 4.36 -51.95
N GLY A 282 34.94 5.36 -51.57
CA GLY A 282 34.95 6.67 -52.15
C GLY A 282 36.17 6.79 -53.08
N MET A 283 35.91 6.79 -54.37
CA MET A 283 36.86 7.13 -55.42
C MET A 283 37.36 8.56 -55.31
N GLY A 284 38.62 8.71 -55.49
CA GLY A 284 39.46 9.70 -56.04
C GLY A 284 38.99 11.11 -56.41
N GLY A 285 39.83 12.04 -56.09
CA GLY A 285 39.84 13.38 -56.56
C GLY A 285 41.06 14.11 -56.06
N GLY A 286 42.17 13.95 -56.82
CA GLY A 286 43.44 14.64 -56.53
C GLY A 286 43.33 16.11 -56.84
N TRP A 287 43.95 16.94 -56.02
CA TRP A 287 44.43 18.27 -56.39
C TRP A 287 45.87 18.44 -55.90
N PRO A 288 46.79 18.93 -56.77
CA PRO A 288 48.19 19.17 -56.44
C PRO A 288 48.35 20.62 -56.00
N GLY A 289 49.16 20.86 -54.98
CA GLY A 289 49.61 22.22 -54.75
C GLY A 289 50.11 22.53 -53.36
N GLY A 290 51.38 22.75 -53.23
CA GLY A 290 52.01 23.65 -52.28
C GLY A 290 52.71 23.06 -51.07
N GLY A 291 54.01 22.79 -51.25
CA GLY A 291 54.88 22.44 -50.12
C GLY A 291 55.32 23.67 -49.32
N TYR A 292 55.55 23.44 -48.01
CA TYR A 292 56.52 24.17 -47.19
C TYR A 292 57.23 23.19 -46.27
N PRO A 293 58.57 23.28 -46.15
CA PRO A 293 59.34 22.44 -45.25
C PRO A 293 59.51 23.14 -43.90
N GLY A 294 59.15 22.49 -42.82
CA GLY A 294 59.38 22.96 -41.46
C GLY A 294 59.34 21.79 -40.50
N GLY A 295 60.47 21.12 -40.29
CA GLY A 295 60.59 20.02 -39.36
C GLY A 295 60.72 20.49 -37.91
N TYR A 296 60.07 19.77 -37.01
CA TYR A 296 60.49 19.66 -35.60
C TYR A 296 60.34 18.20 -35.18
N PRO A 297 61.35 17.60 -34.55
CA PRO A 297 61.24 16.28 -33.99
C PRO A 297 60.66 16.37 -32.58
N GLY A 298 59.48 15.83 -32.35
CA GLY A 298 58.81 15.79 -31.05
C GLY A 298 58.40 14.36 -30.68
N GLY A 299 59.09 13.79 -29.75
CA GLY A 299 58.97 12.70 -28.89
C GLY A 299 57.72 11.83 -28.87
N GLY A 300 57.90 10.54 -29.20
CA GLY A 300 56.92 9.51 -28.97
C GLY A 300 56.75 9.21 -27.47
N GLY A 301 55.58 9.47 -26.94
CA GLY A 301 55.14 8.97 -25.66
C GLY A 301 53.93 8.07 -25.89
N GLY A 302 54.16 6.78 -26.04
CA GLY A 302 53.11 5.77 -26.04
C GLY A 302 52.51 5.64 -24.66
N TYR A 303 51.23 6.03 -24.53
CA TYR A 303 50.48 5.71 -23.32
C TYR A 303 49.97 4.25 -23.44
N PRO A 304 50.24 3.38 -22.41
CA PRO A 304 49.69 2.03 -22.41
C PRO A 304 48.16 2.11 -22.29
N GLY A 305 47.51 1.39 -23.16
CA GLY A 305 46.05 1.27 -23.21
C GLY A 305 45.43 1.03 -21.84
N GLY A 306 44.55 1.92 -21.43
CA GLY A 306 43.75 1.77 -20.23
C GLY A 306 42.95 0.47 -20.31
N ARG A 307 43.18 -0.41 -19.36
CA ARG A 307 42.34 -1.54 -19.04
C ARG A 307 40.90 -1.02 -18.96
N GLY A 308 40.02 -1.58 -19.81
CA GLY A 308 38.58 -1.40 -19.71
C GLY A 308 38.17 -1.82 -18.30
N GLY A 309 37.96 -0.83 -17.43
CA GLY A 309 37.32 -1.06 -16.16
C GLY A 309 35.93 -1.62 -16.49
N GLN A 310 35.69 -2.86 -16.16
CA GLN A 310 34.33 -3.40 -16.07
C GLN A 310 33.59 -2.44 -15.15
N ARG A 311 32.63 -1.68 -15.72
CA ARG A 311 31.63 -1.00 -14.92
C ARG A 311 30.98 -2.10 -14.07
N PRO A 312 30.91 -1.94 -12.74
CA PRO A 312 30.14 -2.88 -11.95
C PRO A 312 28.76 -2.94 -12.57
N GLU A 313 28.34 -4.11 -13.00
CA GLU A 313 26.94 -4.36 -13.33
C GLU A 313 26.14 -3.86 -12.14
N LYS A 314 25.33 -2.82 -12.35
CA LYS A 314 24.29 -2.48 -11.40
C LYS A 314 23.46 -3.73 -11.28
N SER A 315 23.57 -4.43 -10.16
CA SER A 315 22.67 -5.53 -9.82
C SER A 315 21.26 -4.99 -9.99
N SER A 316 20.56 -5.41 -11.04
CA SER A 316 19.14 -5.13 -11.17
C SER A 316 18.49 -5.75 -9.95
N VAL A 317 17.80 -4.94 -9.17
CA VAL A 317 17.00 -5.45 -8.05
C VAL A 317 16.05 -6.48 -8.62
N ASP A 318 16.10 -7.71 -8.08
CA ASP A 318 15.21 -8.79 -8.49
C ASP A 318 13.81 -8.49 -7.95
N GLY A 319 12.95 -7.94 -8.81
CA GLY A 319 11.59 -7.54 -8.44
C GLY A 319 10.78 -8.68 -7.85
N LYS A 320 11.00 -9.92 -8.33
CA LYS A 320 10.34 -11.10 -7.78
C LYS A 320 10.65 -11.31 -6.30
N LYS A 321 11.93 -11.18 -5.91
CA LYS A 321 12.35 -11.29 -4.50
C LYS A 321 11.79 -10.18 -3.64
N VAL A 322 11.66 -8.98 -4.18
CA VAL A 322 11.04 -7.85 -3.49
C VAL A 322 9.58 -8.18 -3.18
N LEU A 323 8.83 -8.68 -4.15
CA LEU A 323 7.42 -9.05 -3.96
C LEU A 323 7.28 -10.24 -2.99
N GLU A 324 8.15 -11.26 -3.11
CA GLU A 324 8.19 -12.39 -2.17
C GLU A 324 8.41 -11.91 -0.72
N GLN A 325 9.29 -10.91 -0.54
CA GLN A 325 9.54 -10.32 0.77
C GLN A 325 8.32 -9.55 1.30
N ILE A 326 7.73 -8.63 0.51
CA ILE A 326 6.54 -7.86 0.90
C ILE A 326 5.41 -8.78 1.31
N CYS A 327 5.08 -9.76 0.46
CA CYS A 327 4.01 -10.70 0.72
C CYS A 327 4.30 -11.55 1.96
N GLY A 328 5.51 -12.11 2.07
CA GLY A 328 5.90 -12.99 3.18
C GLY A 328 5.87 -12.27 4.54
N GLU A 329 6.33 -11.01 4.61
CA GLU A 329 6.34 -10.25 5.86
C GLU A 329 4.95 -9.74 6.28
N THR A 330 4.03 -9.53 5.30
CA THR A 330 2.66 -9.08 5.57
C THR A 330 1.64 -10.21 5.68
N GLY A 331 2.04 -11.47 5.38
CA GLY A 331 1.19 -12.66 5.50
C GLY A 331 0.43 -13.04 4.24
N GLY A 332 0.74 -12.43 3.10
CA GLY A 332 0.19 -12.76 1.80
C GLY A 332 1.09 -13.68 0.97
N HIS A 333 0.80 -13.78 -0.31
CA HIS A 333 1.50 -14.64 -1.26
C HIS A 333 1.76 -13.92 -2.59
N MET A 334 2.88 -14.25 -3.23
CA MET A 334 3.19 -13.77 -4.58
C MET A 334 2.88 -14.89 -5.60
N PHE A 335 2.10 -14.55 -6.61
CA PHE A 335 1.74 -15.41 -7.73
C PHE A 335 2.46 -14.95 -8.99
N GLU A 336 2.91 -15.86 -9.81
CA GLU A 336 3.55 -15.55 -11.09
C GLU A 336 2.63 -15.91 -12.25
N VAL A 337 2.27 -14.92 -13.07
CA VAL A 337 1.47 -15.15 -14.26
C VAL A 337 2.26 -15.99 -15.28
N SER A 338 1.69 -17.07 -15.72
CA SER A 338 2.31 -18.02 -16.61
C SER A 338 1.28 -18.63 -17.58
N LYS A 339 1.76 -19.40 -18.57
CA LYS A 339 0.86 -20.14 -19.46
C LYS A 339 0.01 -21.21 -18.76
N LYS A 340 0.41 -21.63 -17.55
CA LYS A 340 -0.30 -22.65 -16.76
C LYS A 340 -1.27 -22.01 -15.76
N GLU A 341 -1.01 -20.79 -15.34
CA GLU A 341 -1.78 -20.07 -14.36
C GLU A 341 -1.97 -18.64 -14.84
N ASN A 342 -3.16 -18.36 -15.33
CA ASN A 342 -3.54 -17.04 -15.81
C ASN A 342 -4.02 -16.13 -14.67
N THR A 343 -4.18 -14.86 -14.96
CA THR A 343 -4.57 -13.84 -13.99
C THR A 343 -5.92 -14.16 -13.33
N ASP A 344 -6.91 -14.67 -14.07
CA ASP A 344 -8.24 -15.04 -13.52
C ASP A 344 -8.14 -16.18 -12.49
N GLN A 345 -7.30 -17.19 -12.77
CA GLN A 345 -7.08 -18.32 -11.85
C GLN A 345 -6.39 -17.83 -10.57
N ILE A 346 -5.41 -16.93 -10.69
CA ILE A 346 -4.72 -16.32 -9.56
C ILE A 346 -5.71 -15.53 -8.71
N TYR A 347 -6.54 -14.71 -9.31
CA TYR A 347 -7.56 -13.95 -8.59
C TYR A 347 -8.57 -14.86 -7.88
N THR A 348 -8.97 -15.96 -8.51
CA THR A 348 -9.84 -16.96 -7.87
C THR A 348 -9.16 -17.55 -6.64
N THR A 349 -7.87 -17.90 -6.73
CA THR A 349 -7.09 -18.42 -5.61
C THR A 349 -6.99 -17.39 -4.47
N ILE A 350 -6.70 -16.13 -4.80
CA ILE A 350 -6.66 -15.03 -3.79
C ILE A 350 -8.03 -14.87 -3.13
N ALA A 351 -9.12 -14.93 -3.91
CA ALA A 351 -10.47 -14.83 -3.38
C ALA A 351 -10.81 -15.96 -2.41
N GLU A 352 -10.43 -17.19 -2.74
CA GLU A 352 -10.60 -18.35 -1.86
C GLU A 352 -9.78 -18.21 -0.56
N GLU A 353 -8.52 -17.76 -0.67
CA GLU A 353 -7.68 -17.50 0.50
C GLU A 353 -8.31 -16.48 1.42
N LEU A 354 -8.65 -15.29 0.88
CA LEU A 354 -9.22 -14.20 1.66
C LEU A 354 -10.53 -14.58 2.36
N ARG A 355 -11.34 -15.46 1.77
CA ARG A 355 -12.59 -15.94 2.38
C ARG A 355 -12.36 -17.03 3.42
N SER A 356 -11.26 -17.77 3.32
CA SER A 356 -10.98 -18.94 4.17
C SER A 356 -10.00 -18.63 5.30
N GLN A 357 -9.62 -17.35 5.49
CA GLN A 357 -8.70 -16.94 6.54
C GLN A 357 -9.31 -17.11 7.94
N TYR A 358 -8.50 -17.62 8.84
CA TYR A 358 -8.74 -17.50 10.28
C TYR A 358 -8.26 -16.13 10.76
N ILE A 359 -8.97 -15.57 11.73
CA ILE A 359 -8.51 -14.39 12.46
C ILE A 359 -8.16 -14.83 13.87
N LEU A 360 -6.88 -14.77 14.19
CA LEU A 360 -6.36 -15.06 15.51
C LEU A 360 -6.02 -13.77 16.25
N GLY A 361 -6.21 -13.77 17.56
CA GLY A 361 -5.82 -12.65 18.38
C GLY A 361 -5.30 -13.07 19.75
N TYR A 362 -4.33 -12.34 20.24
CA TYR A 362 -3.77 -12.52 21.59
C TYR A 362 -3.46 -11.17 22.21
N THR A 363 -3.25 -11.17 23.51
CA THR A 363 -2.74 -10.02 24.25
C THR A 363 -1.31 -10.31 24.62
N PRO A 364 -0.32 -9.58 24.13
CA PRO A 364 1.07 -9.76 24.50
C PRO A 364 1.26 -9.68 26.02
N ASP A 365 2.16 -10.49 26.56
CA ASP A 365 2.56 -10.36 27.95
C ASP A 365 3.22 -8.99 28.19
N LYS A 366 3.13 -8.48 29.43
CA LYS A 366 3.65 -7.14 29.76
C LYS A 366 5.11 -6.94 29.39
N SER A 367 5.94 -7.98 29.54
CA SER A 367 7.36 -7.94 29.19
C SER A 367 7.60 -7.71 27.69
N VAL A 368 6.69 -8.17 26.85
CA VAL A 368 6.72 -8.00 25.41
C VAL A 368 6.07 -6.66 25.02
N ALA A 369 4.89 -6.37 25.60
CA ALA A 369 4.14 -5.15 25.31
C ALA A 369 4.90 -3.84 25.66
N ASP A 370 5.75 -3.88 26.69
CA ASP A 370 6.49 -2.71 27.16
C ASP A 370 7.83 -2.51 26.43
N SER A 371 8.26 -3.45 25.57
CA SER A 371 9.56 -3.34 24.89
C SER A 371 9.57 -2.38 23.72
N GLY A 372 8.39 -2.06 23.15
CA GLY A 372 8.27 -1.18 21.98
C GLY A 372 8.95 -1.74 20.70
N GLY A 373 8.68 -1.13 19.56
CA GLY A 373 9.33 -1.50 18.31
C GLY A 373 8.71 -2.69 17.59
N TYR A 374 9.52 -3.42 16.82
CA TYR A 374 9.08 -4.58 16.04
C TYR A 374 9.16 -5.87 16.85
N HIS A 375 8.07 -6.62 16.86
CA HIS A 375 7.92 -7.92 17.51
C HIS A 375 7.71 -9.04 16.48
N ARG A 376 8.44 -10.11 16.63
CA ARG A 376 8.38 -11.25 15.71
C ARG A 376 7.34 -12.27 16.15
N ILE A 377 6.40 -12.58 15.26
CA ILE A 377 5.39 -13.62 15.47
C ILE A 377 5.86 -14.93 14.82
N THR A 378 5.71 -16.02 15.58
CA THR A 378 5.87 -17.37 15.04
C THR A 378 4.60 -18.16 15.36
N LEU A 379 3.86 -18.52 14.30
CA LEU A 379 2.64 -19.32 14.41
C LEU A 379 2.85 -20.64 13.66
N THR A 380 2.61 -21.75 14.34
CA THR A 380 2.75 -23.10 13.77
C THR A 380 1.49 -23.92 14.00
N ALA A 381 1.18 -24.83 13.07
CA ALA A 381 0.13 -25.82 13.27
C ALA A 381 0.69 -27.05 13.99
N ASN A 382 -0.07 -27.57 14.95
CA ASN A 382 0.29 -28.77 15.74
C ASN A 382 0.13 -30.07 14.94
N LYS A 383 -0.60 -30.02 13.80
CA LYS A 383 -0.79 -31.15 12.89
C LYS A 383 0.32 -31.19 11.84
N LYS A 384 0.78 -32.39 11.50
CA LYS A 384 1.78 -32.61 10.45
C LYS A 384 1.23 -32.23 9.07
N ASP A 385 2.14 -31.88 8.17
CA ASP A 385 1.86 -31.56 6.77
C ASP A 385 0.90 -30.37 6.58
N LEU A 386 0.83 -29.45 7.55
CA LEU A 386 0.13 -28.17 7.43
C LEU A 386 1.14 -27.01 7.38
N TYR A 387 0.88 -26.11 6.44
CA TYR A 387 1.68 -24.90 6.23
C TYR A 387 0.83 -23.69 6.65
N VAL A 388 1.35 -22.94 7.61
CA VAL A 388 0.70 -21.75 8.16
C VAL A 388 1.31 -20.53 7.52
N GLN A 389 0.47 -19.67 6.98
CA GLN A 389 0.85 -18.39 6.40
C GLN A 389 0.16 -17.26 7.17
N THR A 390 0.96 -16.34 7.69
CA THR A 390 0.53 -15.16 8.44
C THR A 390 1.65 -14.13 8.42
N ARG A 391 1.39 -12.91 8.89
CA ARG A 391 2.43 -11.88 9.03
C ARG A 391 3.57 -12.34 9.95
N GLN A 392 4.79 -11.93 9.63
CA GLN A 392 5.97 -12.34 10.39
C GLN A 392 6.16 -11.55 11.70
N GLY A 393 5.42 -10.47 11.87
CA GLY A 393 5.51 -9.65 13.07
C GLY A 393 4.57 -8.46 13.04
N TYR A 394 4.72 -7.59 14.02
CA TYR A 394 3.96 -6.34 14.16
C TYR A 394 4.80 -5.27 14.84
N TYR A 395 4.41 -4.03 14.67
CA TYR A 395 4.97 -2.91 15.41
C TYR A 395 4.08 -2.60 16.61
N ALA A 396 4.64 -2.64 17.81
CA ALA A 396 3.93 -2.16 18.98
C ALA A 396 3.58 -0.68 18.78
N ALA A 397 2.34 -0.28 19.11
CA ALA A 397 1.99 1.13 19.10
C ALA A 397 2.69 1.82 20.28
N ASP A 398 3.33 2.94 20.00
CA ASP A 398 3.98 3.82 20.99
C ASP A 398 2.99 4.35 22.01
#